data_6cfd98d391f5226a0f1616a98089d712
#
_entry.id   6cfd98d391f5226a0f1616a98089d712
#
_cell.length_a   1.000
_cell.length_b   1.000
_cell.length_c   1.000
_cell.angle_alpha   90.00
_cell.angle_beta   90.00
_cell.angle_gamma   90.00
#
_symmetry.space_group_name_H-M   'P 1'
#
loop_
_entity.id
_entity.type
_entity.pdbx_description
1 polymer ?
#
loop_
_entity_poly.entity_id
_entity_poly.type
_entity_poly.pdbx_seq_one_letter_code
_entity_poly.pdbx_strand_id
1 'polypeptide(L)'
;MSSSSLEVIARIVFAYRVASAVLMTIRFQITMDLQTFLQLLSCCAIITTIALFLCGIPICIEIMRRKGTKDISGVPFLMGLLGGSFWLRYGFLKDDSTMIIVNVVAVSLFTMYCLFYLAFATPRCAFATKFAFILSLIGGMCAWVVYTPNINYLGVACMTFNIMNFGAPLAGLGVVLRKRCCDTLPLPLCVANLLVSSQWFLYGNIVRDPYIMVPNGIGMALAVLQLSLFVIFPRKENGKSVVSHFADLFSIRESDVEKGDVTSTRTTTTGISIAAGKKLMRKLSETIERKTKRSDSFAVGGDQRLTRSRAASVPDIPKFKWI
;
A
#
# COMPACT_ATOMS: atom_id res chain seq x y z
N MET A 1 -38.13 57.64 15.32
CA MET A 1 -37.37 56.50 15.94
C MET A 1 -36.92 57.00 17.29
N SER A 2 -37.21 56.29 18.38
CA SER A 2 -36.76 56.71 19.72
C SER A 2 -35.24 56.53 19.88
N SER A 3 -34.59 57.35 20.69
CA SER A 3 -33.15 57.23 20.98
C SER A 3 -32.76 55.80 21.45
N SER A 4 -33.65 55.17 22.19
CA SER A 4 -33.48 53.75 22.67
C SER A 4 -33.46 52.73 21.55
N SER A 5 -34.21 52.92 20.45
CA SER A 5 -34.17 52.01 19.29
C SER A 5 -32.86 52.09 18.51
N LEU A 6 -32.28 53.29 18.40
CA LEU A 6 -30.99 53.50 17.78
C LEU A 6 -29.84 52.85 18.57
N GLU A 7 -29.90 52.93 19.89
CA GLU A 7 -28.89 52.33 20.76
C GLU A 7 -28.92 50.79 20.70
N VAL A 8 -30.11 50.18 20.64
CA VAL A 8 -30.26 48.73 20.46
C VAL A 8 -29.71 48.26 19.12
N ILE A 9 -30.04 49.00 18.03
CA ILE A 9 -29.52 48.69 16.70
C ILE A 9 -27.98 48.80 16.68
N ALA A 10 -27.42 49.86 17.28
CA ALA A 10 -25.96 50.03 17.38
C ALA A 10 -25.28 48.86 18.11
N ARG A 11 -25.85 48.39 19.22
CA ARG A 11 -25.37 47.24 19.99
C ARG A 11 -25.45 45.95 19.17
N ILE A 12 -26.53 45.71 18.44
CA ILE A 12 -26.67 44.53 17.55
C ILE A 12 -25.63 44.58 16.42
N VAL A 13 -25.45 45.72 15.75
CA VAL A 13 -24.45 45.87 14.70
C VAL A 13 -23.03 45.70 15.24
N PHE A 14 -22.73 46.20 16.43
CA PHE A 14 -21.44 46.01 17.08
C PHE A 14 -21.21 44.53 17.42
N ALA A 15 -22.19 43.84 18.05
CA ALA A 15 -22.10 42.42 18.37
C ALA A 15 -21.90 41.57 17.10
N TYR A 16 -22.60 41.87 16.02
CA TYR A 16 -22.43 41.20 14.73
C TYR A 16 -21.02 41.38 14.16
N ARG A 17 -20.48 42.61 14.20
CA ARG A 17 -19.11 42.90 13.74
C ARG A 17 -18.05 42.16 14.56
N VAL A 18 -18.19 42.12 15.89
CA VAL A 18 -17.30 41.37 16.78
C VAL A 18 -17.37 39.89 16.51
N ALA A 19 -18.58 39.32 16.41
CA ALA A 19 -18.75 37.90 16.08
C ALA A 19 -18.16 37.54 14.71
N SER A 20 -18.37 38.38 13.71
CA SER A 20 -17.81 38.22 12.38
C SER A 20 -16.28 38.26 12.38
N ALA A 21 -15.68 39.21 13.12
CA ALA A 21 -14.21 39.29 13.27
C ALA A 21 -13.63 38.08 13.99
N VAL A 22 -14.28 37.59 15.05
CA VAL A 22 -13.87 36.39 15.79
C VAL A 22 -13.93 35.15 14.88
N LEU A 23 -15.03 34.96 14.15
CA LEU A 23 -15.18 33.85 13.19
C LEU A 23 -14.12 33.90 12.09
N MET A 24 -13.81 35.10 11.59
CA MET A 24 -12.77 35.29 10.57
C MET A 24 -11.39 34.93 11.12
N THR A 25 -11.07 35.30 12.35
CA THR A 25 -9.80 34.98 13.04
C THR A 25 -9.69 33.47 13.26
N ILE A 26 -10.74 32.83 13.76
CA ILE A 26 -10.77 31.37 13.97
C ILE A 26 -10.57 30.64 12.64
N ARG A 27 -11.28 31.06 11.60
CA ARG A 27 -11.16 30.49 10.25
C ARG A 27 -9.75 30.67 9.69
N PHE A 28 -9.13 31.82 9.87
CA PHE A 28 -7.76 32.08 9.46
C PHE A 28 -6.77 31.18 10.19
N GLN A 29 -6.90 31.03 11.51
CA GLN A 29 -6.04 30.15 12.32
C GLN A 29 -6.13 28.70 11.89
N ILE A 30 -7.37 28.18 11.72
CA ILE A 30 -7.60 26.80 11.24
C ILE A 30 -6.99 26.59 9.84
N THR A 31 -7.09 27.58 8.96
CA THR A 31 -6.51 27.50 7.61
C THR A 31 -4.99 27.50 7.64
N MET A 32 -4.38 28.30 8.49
CA MET A 32 -2.92 28.34 8.67
C MET A 32 -2.39 27.02 9.24
N ASP A 33 -3.08 26.45 10.25
CA ASP A 33 -2.70 25.16 10.85
C ASP A 33 -2.81 24.03 9.82
N LEU A 34 -3.87 24.01 9.00
CA LEU A 34 -4.05 23.03 7.94
C LEU A 34 -2.97 23.14 6.86
N GLN A 35 -2.58 24.35 6.48
CA GLN A 35 -1.53 24.57 5.48
C GLN A 35 -0.16 24.12 5.99
N THR A 36 0.16 24.42 7.25
CA THR A 36 1.38 23.94 7.90
C THR A 36 1.41 22.42 7.98
N PHE A 37 0.28 21.80 8.34
CA PHE A 37 0.14 20.35 8.36
C PHE A 37 0.34 19.75 6.97
N LEU A 38 -0.25 20.33 5.92
CA LEU A 38 -0.09 19.89 4.54
C LEU A 38 1.36 19.97 4.08
N GLN A 39 2.10 21.02 4.44
CA GLN A 39 3.53 21.16 4.13
C GLN A 39 4.36 20.06 4.81
N LEU A 40 4.13 19.79 6.08
CA LEU A 40 4.80 18.71 6.80
C LEU A 40 4.48 17.34 6.18
N LEU A 41 3.22 17.09 5.88
CA LEU A 41 2.79 15.86 5.22
C LEU A 41 3.46 15.69 3.85
N SER A 42 3.53 16.77 3.06
CA SER A 42 4.22 16.79 1.77
C SER A 42 5.70 16.45 1.90
N CYS A 43 6.41 17.08 2.83
CA CYS A 43 7.81 16.74 3.09
C CYS A 43 7.99 15.27 3.48
N CYS A 44 7.16 14.76 4.39
CA CYS A 44 7.21 13.35 4.78
C CYS A 44 6.92 12.42 3.59
N ALA A 45 5.90 12.71 2.78
CA ALA A 45 5.53 11.94 1.61
C ALA A 45 6.65 11.93 0.55
N ILE A 46 7.29 13.07 0.30
CA ILE A 46 8.45 13.17 -0.60
C ILE A 46 9.58 12.28 -0.11
N ILE A 47 10.01 12.42 1.14
CA ILE A 47 11.15 11.69 1.71
C ILE A 47 10.89 10.18 1.68
N THR A 48 9.74 9.74 2.17
CA THR A 48 9.42 8.31 2.25
C THR A 48 9.24 7.67 0.87
N THR A 49 8.66 8.39 -0.08
CA THR A 49 8.49 7.89 -1.46
C THR A 49 9.83 7.79 -2.18
N ILE A 50 10.71 8.79 -2.05
CA ILE A 50 12.06 8.73 -2.61
C ILE A 50 12.85 7.58 -1.98
N ALA A 51 12.76 7.39 -0.65
CA ALA A 51 13.38 6.25 0.02
C ALA A 51 12.89 4.90 -0.55
N LEU A 52 11.60 4.80 -0.88
CA LEU A 52 11.05 3.61 -1.53
C LEU A 52 11.60 3.42 -2.96
N PHE A 53 11.78 4.48 -3.73
CA PHE A 53 12.39 4.39 -5.07
C PHE A 53 13.85 3.92 -5.03
N LEU A 54 14.59 4.25 -3.96
CA LEU A 54 15.97 3.79 -3.76
C LEU A 54 16.08 2.27 -3.50
N CYS A 55 14.97 1.57 -3.25
CA CYS A 55 14.94 0.10 -3.19
C CYS A 55 15.34 -0.56 -4.52
N GLY A 56 15.43 0.18 -5.63
CA GLY A 56 16.03 -0.29 -6.88
C GLY A 56 17.56 -0.48 -6.81
N ILE A 57 18.26 0.22 -5.91
CA ILE A 57 19.73 0.13 -5.78
C ILE A 57 20.21 -1.28 -5.40
N PRO A 58 19.66 -1.97 -4.39
CA PRO A 58 20.03 -3.36 -4.10
C PRO A 58 19.88 -4.30 -5.29
N ILE A 59 18.85 -4.09 -6.13
CA ILE A 59 18.64 -4.88 -7.35
C ILE A 59 19.78 -4.63 -8.35
N CYS A 60 20.20 -3.38 -8.53
CA CYS A 60 21.34 -3.03 -9.38
C CYS A 60 22.65 -3.63 -8.86
N ILE A 61 22.88 -3.60 -7.54
CA ILE A 61 24.06 -4.24 -6.93
C ILE A 61 24.06 -5.74 -7.18
N GLU A 62 22.91 -6.40 -7.07
CA GLU A 62 22.80 -7.83 -7.34
C GLU A 62 23.07 -8.17 -8.82
N ILE A 63 22.57 -7.34 -9.76
CA ILE A 63 22.88 -7.48 -11.19
C ILE A 63 24.38 -7.37 -11.44
N MET A 64 25.07 -6.41 -10.79
CA MET A 64 26.53 -6.27 -10.90
C MET A 64 27.25 -7.50 -10.36
N ARG A 65 26.86 -8.01 -9.19
CA ARG A 65 27.46 -9.21 -8.57
C ARG A 65 27.32 -10.42 -9.47
N ARG A 66 26.15 -10.62 -10.07
CA ARG A 66 25.87 -11.74 -10.99
C ARG A 66 26.43 -11.52 -12.40
N LYS A 67 26.91 -10.31 -12.69
CA LYS A 67 27.35 -9.89 -14.03
C LYS A 67 26.29 -10.13 -15.13
N GLY A 68 25.01 -10.01 -14.77
CA GLY A 68 23.89 -10.24 -15.68
C GLY A 68 22.54 -10.17 -15.01
N THR A 69 21.48 -10.17 -15.83
CA THR A 69 20.09 -9.98 -15.42
C THR A 69 19.29 -11.29 -15.38
N LYS A 70 19.96 -12.46 -15.42
CA LYS A 70 19.28 -13.76 -15.39
C LYS A 70 18.44 -13.86 -14.09
N ASP A 71 17.16 -14.23 -14.24
CA ASP A 71 16.19 -14.37 -13.16
C ASP A 71 15.81 -13.05 -12.44
N ILE A 72 16.31 -11.90 -12.90
CA ILE A 72 15.93 -10.58 -12.39
C ILE A 72 15.09 -9.87 -13.45
N SER A 73 13.86 -9.49 -13.12
CA SER A 73 12.99 -8.78 -14.06
C SER A 73 13.26 -7.27 -14.05
N GLY A 74 13.45 -6.68 -15.23
CA GLY A 74 13.52 -5.22 -15.40
C GLY A 74 12.17 -4.52 -15.52
N VAL A 75 11.06 -5.28 -15.52
CA VAL A 75 9.70 -4.74 -15.65
C VAL A 75 9.35 -3.72 -14.56
N PRO A 76 9.72 -3.89 -13.28
CA PRO A 76 9.46 -2.88 -12.25
C PRO A 76 10.09 -1.52 -12.58
N PHE A 77 11.28 -1.49 -13.17
CA PHE A 77 11.94 -0.24 -13.58
C PHE A 77 11.17 0.46 -14.70
N LEU A 78 10.72 -0.31 -15.70
CA LEU A 78 9.91 0.20 -16.81
C LEU A 78 8.57 0.76 -16.33
N MET A 79 7.91 0.07 -15.42
CA MET A 79 6.63 0.51 -14.84
C MET A 79 6.80 1.73 -13.93
N GLY A 80 7.91 1.81 -13.20
CA GLY A 80 8.25 2.99 -12.41
C GLY A 80 8.51 4.22 -13.29
N LEU A 81 9.21 4.05 -14.42
CA LEU A 81 9.41 5.12 -15.39
C LEU A 81 8.10 5.58 -16.04
N LEU A 82 7.26 4.64 -16.47
CA LEU A 82 5.96 4.95 -17.08
C LEU A 82 5.06 5.69 -16.08
N GLY A 83 4.83 5.12 -14.90
CA GLY A 83 3.98 5.72 -13.86
C GLY A 83 4.50 7.08 -13.41
N GLY A 84 5.81 7.20 -13.14
CA GLY A 84 6.43 8.47 -12.76
C GLY A 84 6.26 9.56 -13.84
N SER A 85 6.38 9.21 -15.12
CA SER A 85 6.19 10.16 -16.22
C SER A 85 4.74 10.65 -16.33
N PHE A 86 3.76 9.77 -16.15
CA PHE A 86 2.34 10.13 -16.18
C PHE A 86 1.99 11.02 -14.97
N TRP A 87 2.41 10.65 -13.76
CA TRP A 87 2.19 11.45 -12.56
C TRP A 87 2.94 12.79 -12.60
N LEU A 88 4.14 12.84 -13.20
CA LEU A 88 4.86 14.09 -13.41
C LEU A 88 4.06 15.05 -14.29
N ARG A 89 3.54 14.54 -15.40
CA ARG A 89 2.70 15.36 -16.31
C ARG A 89 1.42 15.80 -15.64
N TYR A 90 0.80 14.93 -14.85
CA TYR A 90 -0.37 15.26 -14.04
C TYR A 90 -0.05 16.37 -13.02
N GLY A 91 1.07 16.27 -12.32
CA GLY A 91 1.55 17.29 -11.37
C GLY A 91 1.73 18.66 -12.02
N PHE A 92 2.28 18.71 -13.23
CA PHE A 92 2.39 19.96 -13.99
C PHE A 92 1.03 20.55 -14.37
N LEU A 93 0.05 19.75 -14.74
CA LEU A 93 -1.30 20.24 -15.05
C LEU A 93 -2.08 20.70 -13.82
N LYS A 94 -1.73 20.16 -12.64
CA LYS A 94 -2.31 20.54 -11.34
C LYS A 94 -1.59 21.70 -10.68
N ASP A 95 -0.41 22.06 -11.15
CA ASP A 95 0.51 22.99 -10.48
C ASP A 95 0.87 22.53 -9.06
N ASP A 96 1.02 21.20 -8.89
CA ASP A 96 1.29 20.56 -7.61
C ASP A 96 2.79 20.29 -7.44
N SER A 97 3.46 21.18 -6.70
CA SER A 97 4.91 21.09 -6.47
C SER A 97 5.34 19.79 -5.78
N THR A 98 4.52 19.25 -4.87
CA THR A 98 4.80 18.00 -4.15
C THR A 98 4.89 16.83 -5.13
N MET A 99 3.90 16.73 -6.02
CA MET A 99 3.87 15.71 -7.07
C MET A 99 4.99 15.89 -8.08
N ILE A 100 5.28 17.14 -8.50
CA ILE A 100 6.36 17.43 -9.44
C ILE A 100 7.69 16.97 -8.89
N ILE A 101 8.04 17.36 -7.66
CA ILE A 101 9.34 17.00 -7.03
C ILE A 101 9.52 15.48 -6.97
N VAL A 102 8.53 14.76 -6.43
CA VAL A 102 8.61 13.31 -6.29
C VAL A 102 8.77 12.63 -7.64
N ASN A 103 8.00 13.06 -8.65
CA ASN A 103 7.98 12.38 -9.94
C ASN A 103 9.16 12.79 -10.86
N VAL A 104 9.76 13.98 -10.69
CA VAL A 104 11.05 14.30 -11.30
C VAL A 104 12.11 13.34 -10.81
N VAL A 105 12.18 13.11 -9.49
CA VAL A 105 13.14 12.13 -8.93
C VAL A 105 12.82 10.71 -9.41
N ALA A 106 11.54 10.32 -9.45
CA ALA A 106 11.12 9.01 -9.96
C ALA A 106 11.58 8.79 -11.41
N VAL A 107 11.25 9.71 -12.32
CA VAL A 107 11.62 9.62 -13.74
C VAL A 107 13.13 9.54 -13.90
N SER A 108 13.89 10.36 -13.17
CA SER A 108 15.36 10.35 -13.22
C SER A 108 15.93 9.02 -12.75
N LEU A 109 15.53 8.54 -11.57
CA LEU A 109 16.02 7.28 -11.00
C LEU A 109 15.62 6.07 -11.86
N PHE A 110 14.36 5.97 -12.26
CA PHE A 110 13.91 4.83 -13.05
C PHE A 110 14.49 4.82 -14.46
N THR A 111 14.77 5.99 -15.07
CA THR A 111 15.55 6.07 -16.32
C THR A 111 16.95 5.52 -16.11
N MET A 112 17.64 5.93 -15.04
CA MET A 112 18.97 5.39 -14.72
C MET A 112 18.93 3.87 -14.50
N TYR A 113 17.94 3.36 -13.78
CA TYR A 113 17.77 1.92 -13.57
C TYR A 113 17.50 1.16 -14.87
N CYS A 114 16.68 1.72 -15.79
CA CYS A 114 16.42 1.11 -17.09
C CYS A 114 17.69 1.06 -17.95
N LEU A 115 18.46 2.15 -18.00
CA LEU A 115 19.73 2.20 -18.74
C LEU A 115 20.77 1.24 -18.15
N PHE A 116 20.86 1.20 -16.82
CA PHE A 116 21.72 0.27 -16.11
C PHE A 116 21.32 -1.18 -16.41
N TYR A 117 20.04 -1.51 -16.30
CA TYR A 117 19.53 -2.85 -16.61
C TYR A 117 19.83 -3.23 -18.06
N LEU A 118 19.64 -2.33 -19.02
CA LEU A 118 19.92 -2.54 -20.44
C LEU A 118 21.39 -2.87 -20.70
N ALA A 119 22.32 -2.25 -19.95
CA ALA A 119 23.75 -2.50 -20.09
C ALA A 119 24.11 -3.95 -19.72
N PHE A 120 23.41 -4.57 -18.78
CA PHE A 120 23.64 -5.94 -18.30
C PHE A 120 22.66 -6.98 -18.87
N ALA A 121 21.63 -6.56 -19.61
CA ALA A 121 20.60 -7.45 -20.14
C ALA A 121 21.14 -8.41 -21.20
N THR A 122 20.69 -9.67 -21.12
CA THR A 122 20.99 -10.70 -22.13
C THR A 122 19.74 -11.53 -22.42
N PRO A 123 19.16 -11.50 -23.65
CA PRO A 123 19.54 -10.66 -24.78
C PRO A 123 19.09 -9.20 -24.61
N ARG A 124 19.93 -8.24 -24.97
CA ARG A 124 19.65 -6.80 -24.86
C ARG A 124 18.44 -6.36 -25.66
N CYS A 125 18.24 -6.94 -26.86
CA CYS A 125 17.15 -6.58 -27.76
C CYS A 125 15.77 -6.72 -27.10
N ALA A 126 15.55 -7.78 -26.34
CA ALA A 126 14.26 -8.03 -25.70
C ALA A 126 13.88 -6.95 -24.66
N PHE A 127 14.85 -6.44 -23.91
CA PHE A 127 14.61 -5.34 -22.97
C PHE A 127 14.55 -4.00 -23.69
N ALA A 128 15.43 -3.78 -24.66
CA ALA A 128 15.46 -2.56 -25.48
C ALA A 128 14.11 -2.32 -26.18
N THR A 129 13.49 -3.36 -26.75
CA THR A 129 12.16 -3.26 -27.37
C THR A 129 11.08 -2.84 -26.36
N LYS A 130 11.08 -3.43 -25.15
CA LYS A 130 10.17 -3.03 -24.09
C LYS A 130 10.40 -1.60 -23.64
N PHE A 131 11.65 -1.20 -23.49
CA PHE A 131 12.03 0.16 -23.10
C PHE A 131 11.60 1.18 -24.17
N ALA A 132 11.87 0.90 -25.47
CA ALA A 132 11.41 1.73 -26.56
C ALA A 132 9.88 1.85 -26.61
N PHE A 133 9.17 0.76 -26.35
CA PHE A 133 7.72 0.78 -26.24
C PHE A 133 7.23 1.70 -25.11
N ILE A 134 7.84 1.63 -23.93
CA ILE A 134 7.50 2.54 -22.80
C ILE A 134 7.78 4.00 -23.17
N LEU A 135 8.92 4.29 -23.81
CA LEU A 135 9.23 5.64 -24.29
C LEU A 135 8.21 6.14 -25.32
N SER A 136 7.74 5.27 -26.21
CA SER A 136 6.69 5.60 -27.18
C SER A 136 5.37 5.91 -26.51
N LEU A 137 4.99 5.17 -25.45
CA LEU A 137 3.79 5.46 -24.65
C LEU A 137 3.90 6.81 -23.93
N ILE A 138 5.06 7.13 -23.36
CA ILE A 138 5.31 8.41 -22.71
C ILE A 138 5.25 9.55 -23.74
N GLY A 139 5.90 9.39 -24.89
CA GLY A 139 5.85 10.37 -25.98
C GLY A 139 4.43 10.58 -26.51
N GLY A 140 3.67 9.49 -26.71
CA GLY A 140 2.28 9.53 -27.10
C GLY A 140 1.39 10.24 -26.08
N MET A 141 1.59 10.00 -24.78
CA MET A 141 0.90 10.70 -23.70
C MET A 141 1.23 12.20 -23.72
N CYS A 142 2.50 12.57 -23.86
CA CYS A 142 2.91 13.98 -23.93
C CYS A 142 2.27 14.69 -25.12
N ALA A 143 2.28 14.07 -26.31
CA ALA A 143 1.64 14.59 -27.50
C ALA A 143 0.12 14.73 -27.31
N TRP A 144 -0.55 13.68 -26.80
CA TRP A 144 -1.98 13.70 -26.55
C TRP A 144 -2.38 14.83 -25.60
N VAL A 145 -1.66 15.05 -24.49
CA VAL A 145 -1.95 16.10 -23.51
C VAL A 145 -1.75 17.51 -24.11
N VAL A 146 -0.86 17.68 -25.10
CA VAL A 146 -0.69 18.95 -25.82
C VAL A 146 -1.92 19.27 -26.66
N TYR A 147 -2.49 18.28 -27.36
CA TYR A 147 -3.65 18.48 -28.23
C TYR A 147 -4.98 18.52 -27.46
N THR A 148 -5.10 17.76 -26.38
CA THR A 148 -6.31 17.64 -25.56
C THR A 148 -5.96 17.69 -24.07
N PRO A 149 -5.72 18.88 -23.50
CA PRO A 149 -5.26 19.02 -22.11
C PRO A 149 -6.41 18.75 -21.14
N ASN A 150 -6.91 17.52 -21.09
CA ASN A 150 -7.94 17.10 -20.15
C ASN A 150 -7.31 16.35 -18.97
N ILE A 151 -7.25 17.04 -17.84
CA ILE A 151 -6.66 16.52 -16.60
C ILE A 151 -7.37 15.27 -16.09
N ASN A 152 -8.68 15.14 -16.32
CA ASN A 152 -9.45 14.00 -15.82
C ASN A 152 -9.06 12.71 -16.53
N TYR A 153 -8.87 12.73 -17.86
CA TYR A 153 -8.41 11.56 -18.60
C TYR A 153 -7.00 11.14 -18.18
N LEU A 154 -6.11 12.12 -17.98
CA LEU A 154 -4.78 11.83 -17.49
C LEU A 154 -4.81 11.27 -16.05
N GLY A 155 -5.63 11.85 -15.17
CA GLY A 155 -5.83 11.38 -13.81
C GLY A 155 -6.35 9.93 -13.75
N VAL A 156 -7.33 9.59 -14.60
CA VAL A 156 -7.83 8.20 -14.75
C VAL A 156 -6.71 7.27 -15.21
N ALA A 157 -5.88 7.67 -16.18
CA ALA A 157 -4.75 6.88 -16.65
C ALA A 157 -3.72 6.64 -15.52
N CYS A 158 -3.34 7.70 -14.79
CA CYS A 158 -2.45 7.61 -13.62
C CYS A 158 -2.98 6.63 -12.56
N MET A 159 -4.25 6.78 -12.20
CA MET A 159 -4.93 5.92 -11.24
C MET A 159 -4.94 4.46 -11.71
N THR A 160 -5.25 4.22 -12.99
CA THR A 160 -5.28 2.88 -13.57
C THR A 160 -3.92 2.20 -13.50
N PHE A 161 -2.84 2.91 -13.88
CA PHE A 161 -1.48 2.36 -13.76
C PHE A 161 -1.10 2.04 -12.33
N ASN A 162 -1.47 2.88 -11.36
CA ASN A 162 -1.25 2.58 -9.94
C ASN A 162 -1.98 1.32 -9.50
N ILE A 163 -3.24 1.16 -9.87
CA ILE A 163 -4.04 -0.03 -9.54
C ILE A 163 -3.46 -1.28 -10.21
N MET A 164 -3.03 -1.20 -11.45
CA MET A 164 -2.36 -2.33 -12.14
C MET A 164 -1.07 -2.76 -11.45
N ASN A 165 -0.31 -1.83 -10.86
CA ASN A 165 0.90 -2.15 -10.10
C ASN A 165 0.63 -2.97 -8.83
N PHE A 166 -0.63 -3.02 -8.34
CA PHE A 166 -1.01 -3.90 -7.23
C PHE A 166 -1.10 -5.39 -7.61
N GLY A 167 -0.95 -5.73 -8.89
CA GLY A 167 -0.91 -7.12 -9.33
C GLY A 167 0.16 -7.96 -8.62
N ALA A 168 1.37 -7.43 -8.43
CA ALA A 168 2.44 -8.12 -7.72
C ALA A 168 2.14 -8.31 -6.21
N PRO A 169 1.73 -7.28 -5.43
CA PRO A 169 1.23 -7.44 -4.08
C PRO A 169 0.10 -8.46 -3.93
N LEU A 170 -0.87 -8.45 -4.84
CA LEU A 170 -1.98 -9.41 -4.85
C LEU A 170 -1.52 -10.85 -5.12
N ALA A 171 -0.60 -11.04 -6.07
CA ALA A 171 0.00 -12.35 -6.33
C ALA A 171 0.75 -12.86 -5.09
N GLY A 172 1.50 -11.99 -4.39
CA GLY A 172 2.18 -12.31 -3.13
C GLY A 172 1.20 -12.75 -2.04
N LEU A 173 0.06 -12.07 -1.89
CA LEU A 173 -1.03 -12.47 -1.01
C LEU A 173 -1.53 -13.89 -1.33
N GLY A 174 -1.78 -14.18 -2.61
CA GLY A 174 -2.22 -15.50 -3.06
C GLY A 174 -1.24 -16.61 -2.71
N VAL A 175 0.07 -16.35 -2.81
CA VAL A 175 1.12 -17.30 -2.40
C VAL A 175 1.09 -17.56 -0.90
N VAL A 176 1.03 -16.51 -0.07
CA VAL A 176 0.97 -16.64 1.39
C VAL A 176 -0.27 -17.42 1.84
N LEU A 177 -1.43 -17.13 1.26
CA LEU A 177 -2.67 -17.84 1.58
C LEU A 177 -2.62 -19.33 1.23
N ARG A 178 -1.96 -19.69 0.11
CA ARG A 178 -1.77 -21.09 -0.30
C ARG A 178 -0.75 -21.82 0.58
N LYS A 179 0.41 -21.18 0.84
CA LYS A 179 1.49 -21.76 1.63
C LYS A 179 1.26 -21.68 3.13
N ARG A 180 0.34 -20.83 3.59
CA ARG A 180 0.14 -20.48 5.01
C ARG A 180 1.43 -20.05 5.71
N CYS A 181 2.30 -19.37 4.99
CA CYS A 181 3.61 -18.90 5.46
C CYS A 181 3.96 -17.59 4.76
N CYS A 182 4.54 -16.64 5.51
CA CYS A 182 4.92 -15.31 5.02
C CYS A 182 6.38 -15.22 4.56
N ASP A 183 7.03 -16.35 4.22
CA ASP A 183 8.44 -16.44 3.82
C ASP A 183 8.78 -15.60 2.57
N THR A 184 7.82 -15.45 1.66
CA THR A 184 7.97 -14.74 0.38
C THR A 184 7.60 -13.27 0.46
N LEU A 185 7.02 -12.81 1.58
CA LEU A 185 6.53 -11.44 1.72
C LEU A 185 7.54 -10.59 2.51
N PRO A 186 8.12 -9.52 1.92
CA PRO A 186 9.09 -8.68 2.61
C PRO A 186 8.40 -7.72 3.57
N LEU A 187 8.45 -7.99 4.88
CA LEU A 187 7.82 -7.16 5.92
C LEU A 187 8.21 -5.68 5.85
N PRO A 188 9.50 -5.31 5.67
CA PRO A 188 9.89 -3.89 5.58
C PRO A 188 9.19 -3.17 4.42
N LEU A 189 9.02 -3.85 3.28
CA LEU A 189 8.36 -3.28 2.11
C LEU A 189 6.85 -3.11 2.35
N CYS A 190 6.19 -4.04 3.04
CA CYS A 190 4.77 -3.92 3.40
C CYS A 190 4.54 -2.73 4.34
N VAL A 191 5.43 -2.52 5.33
CA VAL A 191 5.38 -1.36 6.24
C VAL A 191 5.63 -0.06 5.48
N ALA A 192 6.63 -0.03 4.59
CA ALA A 192 6.92 1.15 3.77
C ALA A 192 5.75 1.50 2.85
N ASN A 193 5.13 0.50 2.21
CA ASN A 193 3.94 0.70 1.37
C ASN A 193 2.75 1.23 2.18
N LEU A 194 2.51 0.72 3.39
CA LEU A 194 1.46 1.25 4.26
C LEU A 194 1.72 2.72 4.59
N LEU A 195 2.96 3.06 4.97
CA LEU A 195 3.34 4.42 5.32
C LEU A 195 3.14 5.38 4.14
N VAL A 196 3.70 5.04 2.98
CA VAL A 196 3.61 5.87 1.76
C VAL A 196 2.17 6.01 1.29
N SER A 197 1.42 4.90 1.19
CA SER A 197 0.01 4.95 0.74
C SER A 197 -0.87 5.73 1.70
N SER A 198 -0.64 5.64 3.03
CA SER A 198 -1.39 6.42 4.02
C SER A 198 -1.13 7.92 3.88
N GLN A 199 0.12 8.32 3.65
CA GLN A 199 0.50 9.72 3.46
C GLN A 199 -0.14 10.29 2.18
N TRP A 200 -0.05 9.58 1.05
CA TRP A 200 -0.66 10.02 -0.20
C TRP A 200 -2.19 9.96 -0.18
N PHE A 201 -2.79 9.00 0.54
CA PHE A 201 -4.23 8.99 0.76
C PHE A 201 -4.68 10.22 1.53
N LEU A 202 -3.99 10.56 2.64
CA LEU A 202 -4.30 11.73 3.45
C LEU A 202 -4.05 13.03 2.66
N TYR A 203 -2.94 13.10 1.93
CA TYR A 203 -2.64 14.22 1.03
C TYR A 203 -3.77 14.43 0.01
N GLY A 204 -4.16 13.38 -0.71
CA GLY A 204 -5.23 13.42 -1.70
C GLY A 204 -6.58 13.87 -1.11
N ASN A 205 -6.88 13.48 0.13
CA ASN A 205 -8.07 13.94 0.85
C ASN A 205 -8.02 15.45 1.14
N ILE A 206 -6.88 15.97 1.60
CA ILE A 206 -6.73 17.40 1.94
C ILE A 206 -6.81 18.26 0.68
N VAL A 207 -6.11 17.87 -0.39
CA VAL A 207 -6.13 18.59 -1.67
C VAL A 207 -7.37 18.28 -2.52
N ARG A 208 -8.25 17.40 -2.02
CA ARG A 208 -9.50 16.96 -2.67
C ARG A 208 -9.28 16.41 -4.07
N ASP A 209 -8.27 15.56 -4.23
CA ASP A 209 -7.93 14.93 -5.50
C ASP A 209 -8.25 13.42 -5.47
N PRO A 210 -9.36 12.99 -6.11
CA PRO A 210 -9.76 11.58 -6.10
C PRO A 210 -8.77 10.67 -6.85
N TYR A 211 -8.02 11.21 -7.83
CA TYR A 211 -7.05 10.42 -8.59
C TYR A 211 -5.85 10.03 -7.75
N ILE A 212 -5.47 10.86 -6.77
CA ILE A 212 -4.46 10.53 -5.76
C ILE A 212 -5.06 9.67 -4.65
N MET A 213 -6.24 10.04 -4.16
CA MET A 213 -6.89 9.42 -3.00
C MET A 213 -7.24 7.96 -3.24
N VAL A 214 -7.94 7.65 -4.34
CA VAL A 214 -8.49 6.32 -4.60
C VAL A 214 -7.41 5.24 -4.69
N PRO A 215 -6.37 5.36 -5.54
CA PRO A 215 -5.35 4.31 -5.65
C PRO A 215 -4.57 4.14 -4.35
N ASN A 216 -4.29 5.23 -3.63
CA ASN A 216 -3.57 5.14 -2.36
C ASN A 216 -4.43 4.56 -1.23
N GLY A 217 -5.75 4.79 -1.23
CA GLY A 217 -6.69 4.11 -0.34
C GLY A 217 -6.70 2.59 -0.56
N ILE A 218 -6.71 2.15 -1.83
CA ILE A 218 -6.60 0.73 -2.19
C ILE A 218 -5.23 0.18 -1.74
N GLY A 219 -4.14 0.90 -2.00
CA GLY A 219 -2.79 0.53 -1.59
C GLY A 219 -2.66 0.37 -0.08
N MET A 220 -3.22 1.31 0.68
CA MET A 220 -3.28 1.25 2.15
C MET A 220 -4.05 0.02 2.64
N ALA A 221 -5.22 -0.25 2.07
CA ALA A 221 -6.02 -1.43 2.42
C ALA A 221 -5.27 -2.74 2.13
N LEU A 222 -4.59 -2.83 0.98
CA LEU A 222 -3.76 -3.99 0.63
C LEU A 222 -2.57 -4.16 1.58
N ALA A 223 -1.90 -3.07 1.96
CA ALA A 223 -0.78 -3.12 2.90
C ALA A 223 -1.23 -3.56 4.30
N VAL A 224 -2.39 -3.07 4.78
CA VAL A 224 -3.01 -3.54 6.03
C VAL A 224 -3.32 -5.03 5.94
N LEU A 225 -3.90 -5.49 4.84
CA LEU A 225 -4.19 -6.91 4.62
C LEU A 225 -2.89 -7.74 4.62
N GLN A 226 -1.83 -7.29 3.94
CA GLN A 226 -0.54 -7.96 3.95
C GLN A 226 0.07 -8.05 5.36
N LEU A 227 0.02 -6.97 6.13
CA LEU A 227 0.52 -6.95 7.50
C LEU A 227 -0.29 -7.84 8.44
N SER A 228 -1.61 -7.92 8.25
CA SER A 228 -2.45 -8.83 9.04
C SER A 228 -2.08 -10.31 8.84
N LEU A 229 -1.59 -10.68 7.65
CA LEU A 229 -1.13 -12.04 7.39
C LEU A 229 0.11 -12.41 8.22
N PHE A 230 1.01 -11.46 8.53
CA PHE A 230 2.15 -11.72 9.41
C PHE A 230 1.74 -12.00 10.87
N VAL A 231 0.57 -11.53 11.26
CA VAL A 231 0.00 -11.84 12.58
C VAL A 231 -0.61 -13.24 12.57
N ILE A 232 -1.29 -13.62 11.47
CA ILE A 232 -2.04 -14.88 11.35
C ILE A 232 -1.12 -16.06 11.01
N PHE A 233 -0.18 -15.88 10.08
CA PHE A 233 0.68 -16.94 9.56
C PHE A 233 2.12 -16.83 10.07
N PRO A 234 2.84 -17.96 10.22
CA PRO A 234 4.24 -17.93 10.62
C PRO A 234 5.10 -17.26 9.54
N ARG A 235 6.19 -16.66 10.00
CA ARG A 235 7.15 -15.98 9.13
C ARG A 235 8.06 -16.94 8.36
N LYS A 236 8.27 -18.14 8.89
CA LYS A 236 9.05 -19.23 8.30
C LYS A 236 8.20 -20.48 8.27
N GLU A 237 8.43 -21.33 7.29
CA GLU A 237 7.86 -22.67 7.23
C GLU A 237 8.23 -23.45 8.51
N ASN A 238 7.25 -24.07 9.15
CA ASN A 238 7.36 -24.71 10.47
C ASN A 238 7.63 -23.78 11.66
N GLY A 239 7.51 -22.45 11.49
CA GLY A 239 7.56 -21.47 12.56
C GLY A 239 6.23 -21.34 13.31
N LYS A 240 6.27 -20.63 14.46
CA LYS A 240 5.03 -20.22 15.15
C LYS A 240 4.58 -18.86 14.68
N SER A 241 3.27 -18.66 14.49
CA SER A 241 2.69 -17.35 14.21
C SER A 241 2.63 -16.51 15.49
N VAL A 242 2.47 -15.19 15.36
CA VAL A 242 2.27 -14.31 16.52
C VAL A 242 1.04 -14.75 17.31
N VAL A 243 -0.03 -15.11 16.62
CA VAL A 243 -1.27 -15.61 17.25
C VAL A 243 -1.01 -16.91 18.02
N SER A 244 -0.22 -17.85 17.47
CA SER A 244 0.11 -19.08 18.19
C SER A 244 1.00 -18.84 19.41
N HIS A 245 1.94 -17.89 19.32
CA HIS A 245 2.75 -17.48 20.48
C HIS A 245 1.89 -16.89 21.60
N PHE A 246 0.95 -16.01 21.27
CA PHE A 246 0.02 -15.49 22.27
C PHE A 246 -0.90 -16.58 22.82
N ALA A 247 -1.40 -17.50 22.00
CA ALA A 247 -2.22 -18.62 22.45
C ALA A 247 -1.46 -19.52 23.42
N ASP A 248 -0.17 -19.83 23.14
CA ASP A 248 0.69 -20.60 24.03
C ASP A 248 0.93 -19.87 25.37
N LEU A 249 1.21 -18.55 25.34
CA LEU A 249 1.38 -17.74 26.56
C LEU A 249 0.13 -17.74 27.44
N PHE A 250 -1.04 -17.64 26.83
CA PHE A 250 -2.30 -17.70 27.58
C PHE A 250 -2.58 -19.09 28.13
N SER A 251 -2.23 -20.16 27.40
CA SER A 251 -2.42 -21.53 27.89
C SER A 251 -1.45 -21.90 29.03
N ILE A 252 -0.20 -21.40 28.98
CA ILE A 252 0.77 -21.55 30.06
C ILE A 252 0.28 -20.86 31.34
N ARG A 253 -0.21 -19.61 31.20
CA ARG A 253 -0.73 -18.84 32.32
C ARG A 253 -1.96 -19.49 32.97
N GLU A 254 -2.79 -20.20 32.18
CA GLU A 254 -3.97 -20.91 32.69
C GLU A 254 -3.57 -22.19 33.43
N SER A 255 -2.55 -22.91 32.97
CA SER A 255 -1.99 -24.11 33.66
C SER A 255 -1.27 -23.74 34.97
N ASP A 256 -0.66 -22.56 35.05
CA ASP A 256 -0.02 -22.07 36.27
C ASP A 256 -1.05 -21.56 37.31
N VAL A 257 -2.16 -21.00 36.86
CA VAL A 257 -3.31 -20.60 37.71
C VAL A 257 -4.01 -21.86 38.24
N GLU A 258 -4.19 -22.91 37.43
CA GLU A 258 -4.83 -24.16 37.86
C GLU A 258 -3.96 -24.98 38.83
N LYS A 259 -2.63 -24.85 38.77
CA LYS A 259 -1.68 -25.45 39.71
C LYS A 259 -1.47 -24.62 41.00
N GLY A 260 -1.84 -23.33 40.99
CA GLY A 260 -1.68 -22.42 42.14
C GLY A 260 -2.86 -22.33 43.08
N ASP A 261 -4.02 -22.86 42.74
CA ASP A 261 -5.27 -22.65 43.49
C ASP A 261 -5.74 -23.91 44.23
N VAL A 262 -4.96 -24.33 45.23
CA VAL A 262 -5.48 -25.13 46.36
C VAL A 262 -5.56 -24.27 47.63
N THR A 263 -5.61 -22.96 47.52
CA THR A 263 -6.00 -22.12 48.69
C THR A 263 -6.57 -20.78 48.22
N SER A 264 -7.82 -20.52 48.66
CA SER A 264 -8.47 -19.21 48.80
C SER A 264 -9.21 -18.57 47.62
N THR A 265 -10.52 -18.82 47.63
CA THR A 265 -11.67 -17.83 47.59
C THR A 265 -11.62 -16.59 46.70
N ARG A 266 -12.53 -16.60 45.71
CA ARG A 266 -13.38 -15.45 45.27
C ARG A 266 -12.77 -14.34 44.45
N THR A 267 -12.92 -14.45 43.08
CA THR A 267 -13.44 -13.27 42.31
C THR A 267 -14.03 -13.73 40.95
N THR A 268 -15.34 -13.63 40.83
CA THR A 268 -16.23 -14.21 39.80
C THR A 268 -16.51 -13.25 38.64
N THR A 269 -15.60 -12.39 38.18
CA THR A 269 -15.96 -11.41 37.12
C THR A 269 -15.07 -11.44 35.90
N THR A 270 -13.89 -12.00 35.98
CA THR A 270 -12.92 -12.03 34.83
C THR A 270 -13.01 -13.31 33.98
N GLY A 271 -13.57 -14.40 34.55
CA GLY A 271 -13.63 -15.70 33.85
C GLY A 271 -14.58 -15.76 32.65
N ILE A 272 -15.67 -14.95 32.67
CA ILE A 272 -16.69 -14.98 31.60
C ILE A 272 -16.19 -14.34 30.31
N SER A 273 -15.36 -13.31 30.40
CA SER A 273 -14.80 -12.62 29.21
C SER A 273 -13.75 -13.46 28.47
N ILE A 274 -12.94 -14.22 29.21
CA ILE A 274 -11.86 -15.08 28.65
C ILE A 274 -12.47 -16.32 27.99
N ALA A 275 -13.49 -16.92 28.57
CA ALA A 275 -14.19 -18.07 27.99
C ALA A 275 -14.94 -17.70 26.69
N ALA A 276 -15.53 -16.51 26.63
CA ALA A 276 -16.17 -15.99 25.40
C ALA A 276 -15.14 -15.75 24.29
N GLY A 277 -13.98 -15.18 24.60
CA GLY A 277 -12.87 -15.00 23.67
C GLY A 277 -12.31 -16.33 23.11
N LYS A 278 -12.11 -17.33 23.98
CA LYS A 278 -11.69 -18.68 23.57
C LYS A 278 -12.71 -19.35 22.65
N LYS A 279 -14.01 -19.25 22.97
CA LYS A 279 -15.10 -19.83 22.18
C LYS A 279 -15.18 -19.17 20.79
N LEU A 280 -14.94 -17.85 20.71
CA LEU A 280 -14.89 -17.11 19.44
C LEU A 280 -13.69 -17.52 18.62
N MET A 281 -12.48 -17.58 19.20
CA MET A 281 -11.25 -17.97 18.52
C MET A 281 -11.30 -19.42 18.03
N ARG A 282 -11.86 -20.35 18.82
CA ARG A 282 -12.06 -21.74 18.40
C ARG A 282 -13.06 -21.82 17.24
N LYS A 283 -14.18 -21.10 17.30
CA LYS A 283 -15.14 -21.02 16.17
C LYS A 283 -14.51 -20.43 14.90
N LEU A 284 -13.66 -19.40 15.03
CA LEU A 284 -12.94 -18.82 13.90
C LEU A 284 -11.98 -19.83 13.28
N SER A 285 -11.19 -20.54 14.10
CA SER A 285 -10.26 -21.58 13.65
C SER A 285 -10.99 -22.73 12.95
N GLU A 286 -12.06 -23.24 13.53
CA GLU A 286 -12.90 -24.31 12.95
C GLU A 286 -13.56 -23.85 11.63
N THR A 287 -13.99 -22.58 11.54
CA THR A 287 -14.60 -22.01 10.33
C THR A 287 -13.57 -21.87 9.21
N ILE A 288 -12.37 -21.41 9.54
CA ILE A 288 -11.24 -21.32 8.60
C ILE A 288 -10.86 -22.70 8.11
N GLU A 289 -10.76 -23.70 9.01
CA GLU A 289 -10.41 -25.07 8.67
C GLU A 289 -11.46 -25.77 7.80
N ARG A 290 -12.76 -25.55 8.08
CA ARG A 290 -13.87 -26.06 7.24
C ARG A 290 -13.89 -25.43 5.85
N LYS A 291 -13.66 -24.11 5.74
CA LYS A 291 -13.61 -23.44 4.44
C LYS A 291 -12.42 -23.91 3.62
N THR A 292 -11.28 -24.19 4.27
CA THR A 292 -10.07 -24.68 3.58
C THR A 292 -10.25 -26.11 3.09
N LYS A 293 -10.80 -27.02 3.93
CA LYS A 293 -11.10 -28.40 3.52
C LYS A 293 -12.11 -28.45 2.36
N ARG A 294 -13.05 -27.48 2.31
CA ARG A 294 -14.00 -27.36 1.21
C ARG A 294 -13.36 -26.82 -0.07
N SER A 295 -12.35 -25.95 0.04
CA SER A 295 -11.55 -25.48 -1.10
C SER A 295 -10.66 -26.61 -1.67
N ASP A 296 -10.05 -27.40 -0.79
CA ASP A 296 -9.19 -28.51 -1.20
C ASP A 296 -10.00 -29.66 -1.85
N SER A 297 -11.23 -29.92 -1.36
CA SER A 297 -12.13 -30.92 -1.99
C SER A 297 -12.64 -30.48 -3.37
N PHE A 298 -12.75 -29.16 -3.63
CA PHE A 298 -13.09 -28.63 -4.96
C PHE A 298 -11.89 -28.69 -5.91
N ALA A 299 -10.66 -28.54 -5.41
CA ALA A 299 -9.44 -28.65 -6.20
C ALA A 299 -9.13 -30.09 -6.60
N VAL A 300 -9.39 -31.06 -5.73
CA VAL A 300 -9.17 -32.51 -5.99
C VAL A 300 -10.27 -33.11 -6.89
N GLY A 301 -11.51 -32.58 -6.83
CA GLY A 301 -12.61 -33.03 -7.67
C GLY A 301 -12.55 -32.59 -9.14
N GLY A 302 -11.78 -31.53 -9.43
CA GLY A 302 -11.57 -31.00 -10.80
C GLY A 302 -10.49 -31.72 -11.61
N ASP A 303 -9.58 -32.41 -10.96
CA ASP A 303 -8.36 -32.94 -11.61
C ASP A 303 -8.51 -34.36 -12.15
N GLN A 304 -9.58 -35.08 -11.80
CA GLN A 304 -9.81 -36.46 -12.31
C GLN A 304 -10.50 -36.55 -13.68
N ARG A 305 -10.94 -35.43 -14.28
CA ARG A 305 -11.56 -35.46 -15.64
C ARG A 305 -10.66 -34.93 -16.76
N LEU A 306 -9.46 -34.40 -16.46
CA LEU A 306 -8.58 -33.77 -17.45
C LEU A 306 -7.22 -34.48 -17.67
N THR A 307 -6.96 -35.63 -17.03
CA THR A 307 -5.71 -36.36 -17.18
C THR A 307 -5.69 -37.37 -18.34
N ARG A 308 -6.40 -37.09 -19.44
CA ARG A 308 -6.24 -37.87 -20.68
C ARG A 308 -6.11 -36.99 -21.91
N SER A 309 -5.26 -35.92 -21.84
CA SER A 309 -4.74 -35.30 -23.06
C SER A 309 -3.61 -34.29 -22.70
N ARG A 310 -2.41 -34.57 -23.20
CA ARG A 310 -1.21 -33.72 -23.29
C ARG A 310 -0.40 -33.50 -22.03
N ALA A 311 0.65 -34.29 -21.88
CA ALA A 311 1.90 -33.91 -21.30
C ALA A 311 2.49 -32.72 -22.09
N ALA A 312 2.27 -31.49 -21.62
CA ALA A 312 3.02 -30.31 -22.00
C ALA A 312 3.61 -29.70 -20.73
N SER A 313 4.93 -29.66 -20.65
CA SER A 313 5.71 -29.12 -19.55
C SER A 313 5.24 -27.73 -19.14
N VAL A 314 4.79 -27.60 -17.91
CA VAL A 314 4.53 -26.31 -17.25
C VAL A 314 5.89 -25.66 -16.97
N PRO A 315 6.15 -24.43 -17.43
CA PRO A 315 7.39 -23.74 -17.06
C PRO A 315 7.39 -23.41 -15.56
N ASP A 316 8.48 -23.74 -14.88
CA ASP A 316 8.72 -23.35 -13.49
C ASP A 316 8.59 -21.85 -13.33
N ILE A 317 7.71 -21.40 -12.43
CA ILE A 317 7.57 -20.00 -12.04
C ILE A 317 8.81 -19.62 -11.23
N PRO A 318 9.57 -18.60 -11.63
CA PRO A 318 10.78 -18.19 -10.93
C PRO A 318 10.46 -17.79 -9.49
N LYS A 319 11.19 -18.35 -8.53
CA LYS A 319 11.14 -17.94 -7.13
C LYS A 319 11.70 -16.53 -7.02
N PHE A 320 10.82 -15.53 -6.90
CA PHE A 320 11.19 -14.18 -6.54
C PHE A 320 11.76 -14.18 -5.12
N LYS A 321 13.09 -14.18 -4.99
CA LYS A 321 13.76 -13.80 -3.74
C LYS A 321 13.91 -12.28 -3.75
N TRP A 322 13.11 -11.61 -2.96
CA TRP A 322 13.38 -10.25 -2.54
C TRP A 322 14.51 -10.31 -1.49
N ILE A 323 15.61 -9.64 -1.77
CA ILE A 323 16.66 -9.36 -0.78
C ILE A 323 16.19 -8.21 0.10
#